data_6ee1b1b7d0e28c83be3ec6e44612d550
#
_entry.id   6ee1b1b7d0e28c83be3ec6e44612d550
#
_cell.length_a   1.000
_cell.length_b   1.000
_cell.length_c   1.000
_cell.angle_alpha   90.00
_cell.angle_beta   90.00
_cell.angle_gamma   90.00
#
_symmetry.space_group_name_H-M   'P 1'
#
loop_
_entity.id
_entity.type
_entity.pdbx_description
1 polymer ?
#
loop_
_entity_poly.entity_id
_entity_poly.type
_entity_poly.pdbx_seq_one_letter_code
_entity_poly.pdbx_strand_id
1 'polypeptide(L)'
;AIILSDVLGDSVETVAYGPVSTDTSDLAMAKAVAEKFDLKVTAEALDKLEEQALREGKQKLLEAVEVTNAKTYIGGSVSLLCELMAEIVEDLGYRPIVLTDRLDCEAREAGKFLASIGLSHSQSKENVAFIAGGETVVTLKGKGKGGRNQELALAAAKTLAGTKNVLLFSLGSDG
;
A
#
# COMPACT_ATOMS: atom_id res chain seq x y z
N ALA A 1 -8.62 -19.84 0.16
CA ALA A 1 -7.54 -19.10 -0.50
C ALA A 1 -6.52 -18.63 0.53
N ILE A 2 -5.26 -18.55 0.13
CA ILE A 2 -4.18 -17.91 0.90
C ILE A 2 -3.72 -16.73 0.05
N ILE A 3 -3.71 -15.54 0.65
CA ILE A 3 -3.43 -14.28 -0.03
C ILE A 3 -2.18 -13.65 0.59
N LEU A 4 -1.30 -13.10 -0.26
CA LEU A 4 -0.30 -12.13 0.13
C LEU A 4 -0.83 -10.75 -0.26
N SER A 5 -1.01 -9.88 0.73
CA SER A 5 -1.61 -8.56 0.52
C SER A 5 -0.51 -7.50 0.32
N ASP A 6 -0.64 -6.78 -0.78
CA ASP A 6 0.12 -5.56 -1.09
C ASP A 6 -0.75 -4.29 -0.97
N VAL A 7 -1.99 -4.46 -0.51
CA VAL A 7 -2.98 -3.38 -0.39
C VAL A 7 -2.96 -2.81 1.03
N LEU A 8 -2.91 -1.49 1.14
CA LEU A 8 -3.00 -0.80 2.44
C LEU A 8 -4.33 -1.11 3.13
N GLY A 9 -4.23 -1.70 4.33
CA GLY A 9 -5.39 -2.10 5.14
C GLY A 9 -5.98 -3.46 4.80
N ASP A 10 -5.30 -4.25 3.95
CA ASP A 10 -5.57 -5.68 3.71
C ASP A 10 -7.01 -6.01 3.26
N SER A 11 -7.62 -5.12 2.48
CA SER A 11 -8.95 -5.37 1.92
C SER A 11 -8.91 -6.54 0.94
N VAL A 12 -9.47 -7.67 1.35
CA VAL A 12 -9.52 -8.91 0.55
C VAL A 12 -10.24 -8.70 -0.79
N GLU A 13 -11.19 -7.76 -0.84
CA GLU A 13 -11.92 -7.40 -2.05
C GLU A 13 -11.04 -6.67 -3.08
N THR A 14 -9.98 -6.02 -2.61
CA THR A 14 -9.08 -5.22 -3.45
C THR A 14 -7.85 -6.00 -3.88
N VAL A 15 -7.34 -6.88 -3.02
CA VAL A 15 -6.14 -7.69 -3.32
C VAL A 15 -6.39 -8.55 -4.56
N ALA A 16 -5.57 -8.38 -5.58
CA ALA A 16 -5.67 -9.08 -6.88
C ALA A 16 -7.08 -9.01 -7.50
N TYR A 17 -7.81 -7.92 -7.24
CA TYR A 17 -9.20 -7.71 -7.68
C TYR A 17 -10.21 -8.70 -7.08
N GLY A 18 -9.93 -9.23 -5.89
CA GLY A 18 -10.86 -10.02 -5.10
C GLY A 18 -11.38 -11.32 -5.71
N PRO A 19 -10.56 -12.19 -6.35
CA PRO A 19 -11.06 -13.33 -7.12
C PRO A 19 -11.78 -14.39 -6.28
N VAL A 20 -11.70 -14.31 -4.97
CA VAL A 20 -12.26 -15.27 -4.00
C VAL A 20 -13.03 -14.58 -2.87
N SER A 21 -13.34 -13.32 -3.04
CA SER A 21 -14.15 -12.52 -2.10
C SER A 21 -15.48 -12.15 -2.72
N THR A 22 -16.43 -11.76 -1.88
CA THR A 22 -17.68 -11.17 -2.34
C THR A 22 -17.36 -9.86 -3.05
N ASP A 23 -17.84 -9.73 -4.29
CA ASP A 23 -17.77 -8.48 -5.03
C ASP A 23 -18.98 -7.63 -4.69
N THR A 24 -18.75 -6.54 -3.98
CA THR A 24 -19.80 -5.59 -3.58
C THR A 24 -19.99 -4.47 -4.61
N SER A 25 -19.17 -4.44 -5.67
CA SER A 25 -19.29 -3.46 -6.73
C SER A 25 -20.45 -3.82 -7.70
N ASP A 26 -21.02 -2.78 -8.28
CA ASP A 26 -22.06 -2.89 -9.29
C ASP A 26 -21.81 -1.91 -10.45
N LEU A 27 -22.66 -1.98 -11.47
CA LEU A 27 -22.55 -1.10 -12.63
C LEU A 27 -22.75 0.38 -12.26
N ALA A 28 -23.59 0.67 -11.26
CA ALA A 28 -23.81 2.05 -10.83
C ALA A 28 -22.57 2.66 -10.21
N MET A 29 -21.86 1.89 -9.38
CA MET A 29 -20.55 2.29 -8.82
C MET A 29 -19.50 2.51 -9.90
N ALA A 30 -19.43 1.60 -10.89
CA ALA A 30 -18.50 1.74 -12.01
C ALA A 30 -18.77 3.02 -12.83
N LYS A 31 -20.05 3.33 -13.10
CA LYS A 31 -20.45 4.58 -13.78
C LYS A 31 -20.10 5.82 -12.96
N ALA A 32 -20.33 5.79 -11.65
CA ALA A 32 -19.98 6.90 -10.75
C ALA A 32 -18.46 7.18 -10.74
N VAL A 33 -17.64 6.13 -10.78
CA VAL A 33 -16.17 6.28 -10.92
C VAL A 33 -15.80 6.88 -12.27
N ALA A 34 -16.40 6.39 -13.36
CA ALA A 34 -16.15 6.93 -14.70
C ALA A 34 -16.51 8.41 -14.80
N GLU A 35 -17.62 8.83 -14.21
CA GLU A 35 -18.05 10.22 -14.12
C GLU A 35 -17.08 11.07 -13.28
N LYS A 36 -16.75 10.60 -12.07
CA LYS A 36 -15.85 11.30 -11.14
C LYS A 36 -14.49 11.63 -11.75
N PHE A 37 -13.97 10.76 -12.60
CA PHE A 37 -12.65 10.92 -13.22
C PHE A 37 -12.70 11.35 -14.69
N ASP A 38 -13.87 11.77 -15.21
CA ASP A 38 -14.10 12.18 -16.61
C ASP A 38 -13.62 11.14 -17.63
N LEU A 39 -13.88 9.86 -17.36
CA LEU A 39 -13.48 8.73 -18.21
C LEU A 39 -14.52 8.45 -19.30
N LYS A 40 -14.62 9.31 -20.29
CA LYS A 40 -15.68 9.27 -21.34
C LYS A 40 -15.76 7.94 -22.08
N VAL A 41 -14.61 7.39 -22.51
CA VAL A 41 -14.55 6.11 -23.23
C VAL A 41 -15.06 4.96 -22.36
N THR A 42 -14.73 4.99 -21.05
CA THR A 42 -15.20 4.00 -20.08
C THR A 42 -16.70 4.13 -19.85
N ALA A 43 -17.23 5.35 -19.71
CA ALA A 43 -18.64 5.60 -19.54
C ALA A 43 -19.45 5.07 -20.74
N GLU A 44 -19.05 5.36 -21.97
CA GLU A 44 -19.68 4.84 -23.19
C GLU A 44 -19.63 3.29 -23.27
N ALA A 45 -18.54 2.67 -22.81
CA ALA A 45 -18.41 1.22 -22.80
C ALA A 45 -19.36 0.59 -21.76
N LEU A 46 -19.50 1.21 -20.57
CA LEU A 46 -20.43 0.77 -19.53
C LEU A 46 -21.89 0.87 -19.96
N ASP A 47 -22.26 1.94 -20.68
CA ASP A 47 -23.61 2.11 -21.23
C ASP A 47 -23.93 1.02 -22.27
N LYS A 48 -22.99 0.71 -23.17
CA LYS A 48 -23.14 -0.40 -24.13
C LYS A 48 -23.26 -1.75 -23.47
N LEU A 49 -22.48 -1.99 -22.41
CA LEU A 49 -22.54 -3.23 -21.62
C LEU A 49 -23.92 -3.40 -20.96
N GLU A 50 -24.47 -2.33 -20.39
CA GLU A 50 -25.80 -2.33 -19.78
C GLU A 50 -26.88 -2.64 -20.83
N GLU A 51 -26.85 -1.96 -21.96
CA GLU A 51 -27.80 -2.21 -23.06
C GLU A 51 -27.73 -3.66 -23.55
N GLN A 52 -26.51 -4.21 -23.70
CA GLN A 52 -26.33 -5.58 -24.15
C GLN A 52 -26.87 -6.57 -23.10
N ALA A 53 -26.55 -6.38 -21.81
CA ALA A 53 -27.01 -7.24 -20.73
C ALA A 53 -28.55 -7.23 -20.63
N LEU A 54 -29.18 -6.08 -20.82
CA LEU A 54 -30.64 -5.95 -20.88
C LEU A 54 -31.26 -6.73 -22.05
N ARG A 55 -30.67 -6.59 -23.26
CA ARG A 55 -31.13 -7.30 -24.45
C ARG A 55 -31.02 -8.82 -24.34
N GLU A 56 -29.95 -9.30 -23.66
CA GLU A 56 -29.66 -10.72 -23.50
C GLU A 56 -30.29 -11.35 -22.25
N GLY A 57 -31.02 -10.56 -21.43
CA GLY A 57 -31.61 -11.05 -20.18
C GLY A 57 -30.56 -11.43 -19.12
N LYS A 58 -29.37 -10.79 -19.18
CA LYS A 58 -28.22 -11.09 -18.32
C LYS A 58 -27.97 -10.01 -17.26
N GLN A 59 -29.02 -9.39 -16.75
CA GLN A 59 -28.91 -8.30 -15.76
C GLN A 59 -28.09 -8.71 -14.52
N LYS A 60 -28.14 -9.99 -14.12
CA LYS A 60 -27.34 -10.51 -13.00
C LYS A 60 -25.82 -10.31 -13.15
N LEU A 61 -25.32 -10.13 -14.37
CA LEU A 61 -23.89 -9.81 -14.60
C LEU A 61 -23.52 -8.38 -14.19
N LEU A 62 -24.52 -7.55 -13.92
CA LEU A 62 -24.36 -6.15 -13.52
C LEU A 62 -24.56 -5.94 -12.02
N GLU A 63 -24.88 -7.02 -11.30
CA GLU A 63 -25.14 -7.02 -9.86
C GLU A 63 -23.90 -7.52 -9.10
N ALA A 64 -23.81 -7.14 -7.83
CA ALA A 64 -22.82 -7.66 -6.91
C ALA A 64 -22.88 -9.19 -6.81
N VAL A 65 -21.71 -9.83 -6.70
CA VAL A 65 -21.60 -11.30 -6.63
C VAL A 65 -21.19 -11.74 -5.24
N GLU A 66 -22.04 -12.51 -4.59
CA GLU A 66 -21.75 -13.09 -3.28
C GLU A 66 -20.98 -14.42 -3.42
N VAL A 67 -19.84 -14.52 -2.73
CA VAL A 67 -19.05 -15.74 -2.63
C VAL A 67 -19.27 -16.39 -1.27
N THR A 68 -19.99 -17.51 -1.26
CA THR A 68 -20.41 -18.21 -0.02
C THR A 68 -19.60 -19.46 0.29
N ASN A 69 -18.79 -19.97 -0.65
CA ASN A 69 -18.09 -21.23 -0.56
C ASN A 69 -16.55 -21.10 -0.46
N ALA A 70 -16.04 -19.91 -0.22
CA ALA A 70 -14.63 -19.63 -0.05
C ALA A 70 -14.30 -19.23 1.38
N LYS A 71 -13.10 -19.63 1.85
CA LYS A 71 -12.46 -19.09 3.04
C LYS A 71 -11.13 -18.48 2.61
N THR A 72 -10.87 -17.28 3.06
CA THR A 72 -9.67 -16.52 2.72
C THR A 72 -8.83 -16.29 3.97
N TYR A 73 -7.54 -16.46 3.83
CA TYR A 73 -6.54 -16.23 4.87
C TYR A 73 -5.46 -15.30 4.29
N ILE A 74 -5.15 -14.24 5.00
CA ILE A 74 -4.02 -13.36 4.69
C ILE A 74 -2.78 -14.03 5.30
N GLY A 75 -1.90 -14.54 4.44
CA GLY A 75 -0.66 -15.21 4.83
C GLY A 75 0.54 -14.27 4.94
N GLY A 76 0.41 -13.04 4.42
CA GLY A 76 1.40 -11.98 4.53
C GLY A 76 0.81 -10.64 4.13
N SER A 77 1.23 -9.59 4.82
CA SER A 77 0.83 -8.21 4.56
C SER A 77 1.87 -7.24 5.11
N VAL A 78 1.74 -5.96 4.78
CA VAL A 78 2.61 -4.92 5.34
C VAL A 78 2.45 -4.83 6.86
N SER A 79 1.23 -4.96 7.38
CA SER A 79 0.95 -4.95 8.81
C SER A 79 1.67 -6.09 9.53
N LEU A 80 1.51 -7.32 9.03
CA LEU A 80 2.19 -8.50 9.59
C LEU A 80 3.72 -8.36 9.51
N LEU A 81 4.24 -7.81 8.40
CA LEU A 81 5.69 -7.55 8.26
C LEU A 81 6.19 -6.59 9.34
N CYS A 82 5.46 -5.49 9.60
CA CYS A 82 5.80 -4.54 10.65
C CYS A 82 5.80 -5.18 12.05
N GLU A 83 4.81 -6.04 12.34
CA GLU A 83 4.73 -6.78 13.60
C GLU A 83 5.92 -7.72 13.78
N LEU A 84 6.22 -8.56 12.79
CA LEU A 84 7.37 -9.47 12.82
C LEU A 84 8.70 -8.72 12.91
N MET A 85 8.84 -7.58 12.23
CA MET A 85 10.03 -6.74 12.38
C MET A 85 10.16 -6.19 13.81
N ALA A 86 9.05 -5.82 14.46
CA ALA A 86 9.08 -5.35 15.84
C ALA A 86 9.59 -6.45 16.78
N GLU A 87 9.10 -7.68 16.64
CA GLU A 87 9.60 -8.83 17.42
C GLU A 87 11.10 -9.06 17.19
N ILE A 88 11.54 -9.08 15.92
CA ILE A 88 12.96 -9.32 15.59
C ILE A 88 13.88 -8.24 16.18
N VAL A 89 13.52 -6.96 16.09
CA VAL A 89 14.37 -5.89 16.61
C VAL A 89 14.37 -5.86 18.13
N GLU A 90 13.31 -6.32 18.79
CA GLU A 90 13.26 -6.49 20.24
C GLU A 90 14.25 -7.58 20.69
N ASP A 91 14.28 -8.72 20.01
CA ASP A 91 15.24 -9.80 20.25
C ASP A 91 16.70 -9.34 20.03
N LEU A 92 16.92 -8.35 19.15
CA LEU A 92 18.22 -7.72 18.92
C LEU A 92 18.58 -6.65 19.96
N GLY A 93 17.74 -6.41 20.96
CA GLY A 93 17.96 -5.44 22.04
C GLY A 93 17.60 -4.00 21.70
N TYR A 94 16.74 -3.79 20.72
CA TYR A 94 16.15 -2.49 20.41
C TYR A 94 14.73 -2.41 20.98
N ARG A 95 14.30 -1.22 21.36
CA ARG A 95 12.91 -0.95 21.67
C ARG A 95 12.15 -0.64 20.34
N PRO A 96 11.23 -1.52 19.90
CA PRO A 96 10.47 -1.29 18.68
C PRO A 96 9.41 -0.20 18.87
N ILE A 97 9.23 0.64 17.86
CA ILE A 97 8.13 1.60 17.76
C ILE A 97 7.60 1.51 16.34
N VAL A 98 6.46 0.85 16.16
CA VAL A 98 5.74 0.85 14.88
C VAL A 98 5.03 2.18 14.75
N LEU A 99 5.49 3.00 13.82
CA LEU A 99 4.92 4.32 13.55
C LEU A 99 3.63 4.21 12.74
N THR A 100 3.63 3.37 11.72
CA THR A 100 2.49 3.12 10.83
C THR A 100 2.77 1.89 9.97
N ASP A 101 1.71 1.22 9.57
CA ASP A 101 1.67 0.21 8.51
C ASP A 101 0.94 0.71 7.24
N ARG A 102 0.62 2.02 7.23
CA ARG A 102 -0.20 2.67 6.18
C ARG A 102 0.45 3.93 5.62
N LEU A 103 1.77 3.91 5.47
CA LEU A 103 2.49 5.03 4.90
C LEU A 103 2.09 5.19 3.42
N ASP A 104 1.41 6.28 3.10
CA ASP A 104 0.91 6.61 1.77
C ASP A 104 1.22 8.08 1.45
N CYS A 105 2.40 8.32 0.91
CA CYS A 105 2.83 9.66 0.51
C CYS A 105 4.03 9.59 -0.46
N GLU A 106 4.48 10.74 -0.94
CA GLU A 106 5.71 10.85 -1.74
C GLU A 106 6.91 10.29 -0.94
N ALA A 107 7.64 9.37 -1.56
CA ALA A 107 8.80 8.68 -0.94
C ALA A 107 9.84 9.66 -0.39
N ARG A 108 10.09 10.76 -1.10
CA ARG A 108 10.98 11.83 -0.68
C ARG A 108 10.56 12.47 0.64
N GLU A 109 9.26 12.72 0.81
CA GLU A 109 8.75 13.37 2.02
C GLU A 109 8.72 12.38 3.19
N ALA A 110 8.40 11.11 2.92
CA ALA A 110 8.55 10.04 3.90
C ALA A 110 9.99 9.94 4.42
N GLY A 111 10.98 9.93 3.51
CA GLY A 111 12.39 9.86 3.88
C GLY A 111 12.84 11.01 4.77
N LYS A 112 12.45 12.24 4.46
CA LYS A 112 12.74 13.43 5.29
C LYS A 112 12.10 13.32 6.67
N PHE A 113 10.83 12.91 6.72
CA PHE A 113 10.08 12.79 7.96
C PHE A 113 10.67 11.72 8.88
N LEU A 114 10.93 10.50 8.36
CA LEU A 114 11.54 9.43 9.13
C LEU A 114 12.95 9.79 9.59
N ALA A 115 13.75 10.46 8.75
CA ALA A 115 15.06 10.97 9.14
C ALA A 115 14.96 12.01 10.28
N SER A 116 13.95 12.88 10.29
CA SER A 116 13.75 13.86 11.35
C SER A 116 13.44 13.20 12.70
N ILE A 117 12.69 12.08 12.69
CA ILE A 117 12.44 11.26 13.88
C ILE A 117 13.76 10.67 14.38
N GLY A 118 14.58 10.10 13.50
CA GLY A 118 15.89 9.58 13.84
C GLY A 118 16.80 10.64 14.46
N LEU A 119 16.83 11.84 13.89
CA LEU A 119 17.60 12.97 14.44
C LEU A 119 17.15 13.34 15.86
N SER A 120 15.85 13.39 16.12
CA SER A 120 15.30 13.69 17.44
C SER A 120 15.76 12.70 18.50
N HIS A 121 16.08 11.48 18.09
CA HIS A 121 16.52 10.39 18.98
C HIS A 121 18.03 10.12 18.91
N SER A 122 18.79 10.86 18.12
CA SER A 122 20.23 10.61 17.90
C SER A 122 21.08 10.69 19.18
N GLN A 123 20.61 11.34 20.23
CA GLN A 123 21.25 11.46 21.55
C GLN A 123 20.61 10.54 22.60
N SER A 124 19.66 9.70 22.22
CA SER A 124 19.04 8.74 23.14
C SER A 124 20.09 7.75 23.66
N LYS A 125 19.94 7.38 24.93
CA LYS A 125 20.72 6.28 25.52
C LYS A 125 20.12 4.91 25.24
N GLU A 126 18.87 4.88 24.80
CA GLU A 126 18.17 3.66 24.41
C GLU A 126 18.38 3.39 22.92
N ASN A 127 18.58 2.13 22.60
CA ASN A 127 18.50 1.65 21.23
C ASN A 127 17.03 1.56 20.83
N VAL A 128 16.60 2.41 19.90
CA VAL A 128 15.21 2.45 19.43
C VAL A 128 15.17 2.12 17.94
N ALA A 129 14.23 1.28 17.55
CA ALA A 129 13.94 1.00 16.15
C ALA A 129 12.55 1.54 15.78
N PHE A 130 12.53 2.54 14.91
CA PHE A 130 11.29 3.06 14.32
C PHE A 130 10.96 2.27 13.06
N ILE A 131 9.77 1.70 12.99
CA ILE A 131 9.31 0.86 11.90
C ILE A 131 8.15 1.57 11.21
N ALA A 132 8.22 1.70 9.90
CA ALA A 132 7.14 2.23 9.09
C ALA A 132 6.97 1.35 7.85
N GLY A 133 5.76 0.89 7.63
CA GLY A 133 5.35 0.14 6.45
C GLY A 133 4.29 0.88 5.64
N GLY A 134 4.14 0.53 4.38
CA GLY A 134 3.17 1.14 3.49
C GLY A 134 3.60 1.11 2.03
N GLU A 135 2.95 1.91 1.21
CA GLU A 135 3.18 2.01 -0.23
C GLU A 135 3.40 3.48 -0.61
N THR A 136 4.67 3.90 -0.65
CA THR A 136 5.01 5.27 -1.08
C THR A 136 5.00 5.41 -2.60
N VAL A 137 4.82 6.63 -3.08
CA VAL A 137 4.78 6.96 -4.51
C VAL A 137 5.95 7.87 -4.89
N VAL A 138 6.24 7.95 -6.18
CA VAL A 138 7.25 8.86 -6.75
C VAL A 138 6.65 9.59 -7.94
N THR A 139 6.66 10.90 -7.91
CA THR A 139 6.38 11.72 -9.08
C THR A 139 7.60 11.76 -9.99
N LEU A 140 7.55 11.07 -11.13
CA LEU A 140 8.64 10.99 -12.08
C LEU A 140 8.91 12.35 -12.73
N LYS A 141 10.13 12.88 -12.56
CA LYS A 141 10.57 14.15 -13.16
C LYS A 141 11.76 14.00 -14.11
N GLY A 142 12.47 12.90 -13.99
CA GLY A 142 13.71 12.64 -14.74
C GLY A 142 13.63 11.35 -15.57
N LYS A 143 14.74 11.04 -16.23
CA LYS A 143 14.92 9.81 -17.04
C LYS A 143 15.85 8.80 -16.35
N GLY A 144 16.24 9.02 -15.11
CA GLY A 144 17.10 8.14 -14.33
C GLY A 144 16.40 6.83 -13.96
N LYS A 145 17.21 5.85 -13.60
CA LYS A 145 16.72 4.61 -12.98
C LYS A 145 16.69 4.80 -11.47
N GLY A 146 15.68 4.23 -10.81
CA GLY A 146 15.50 4.33 -9.37
C GLY A 146 14.17 3.70 -8.99
N GLY A 147 13.67 4.04 -7.81
CA GLY A 147 12.39 3.60 -7.29
C GLY A 147 12.10 4.26 -5.96
N ARG A 148 10.91 4.01 -5.42
CA ARG A 148 10.43 4.63 -4.18
C ARG A 148 11.35 4.40 -2.98
N ASN A 149 11.89 3.20 -2.81
CA ASN A 149 12.81 2.89 -1.71
C ASN A 149 14.14 3.66 -1.85
N GLN A 150 14.67 3.77 -3.07
CA GLN A 150 15.89 4.53 -3.34
C GLN A 150 15.66 6.03 -3.13
N GLU A 151 14.54 6.59 -3.58
CA GLU A 151 14.17 7.99 -3.41
C GLU A 151 14.02 8.33 -1.92
N LEU A 152 13.35 7.46 -1.15
CA LEU A 152 13.18 7.60 0.30
C LEU A 152 14.54 7.62 1.01
N ALA A 153 15.38 6.61 0.76
CA ALA A 153 16.68 6.49 1.39
C ALA A 153 17.61 7.65 1.03
N LEU A 154 17.59 8.11 -0.23
CA LEU A 154 18.41 9.26 -0.67
C LEU A 154 17.95 10.57 -0.01
N ALA A 155 16.64 10.77 0.12
CA ALA A 155 16.10 11.94 0.80
C ALA A 155 16.48 11.95 2.29
N ALA A 156 16.40 10.79 2.94
CA ALA A 156 16.83 10.61 4.33
C ALA A 156 18.34 10.84 4.49
N ALA A 157 19.16 10.33 3.58
CA ALA A 157 20.63 10.49 3.63
C ALA A 157 21.04 11.97 3.65
N LYS A 158 20.36 12.82 2.89
CA LYS A 158 20.60 14.28 2.92
C LYS A 158 20.31 14.90 4.29
N THR A 159 19.29 14.46 4.96
CA THR A 159 18.86 14.93 6.28
C THR A 159 19.79 14.41 7.38
N LEU A 160 20.26 13.17 7.25
CA LEU A 160 21.12 12.50 8.23
C LEU A 160 22.63 12.75 8.01
N ALA A 161 23.01 13.51 7.00
CA ALA A 161 24.43 13.75 6.66
C ALA A 161 25.20 14.30 7.87
N GLY A 162 26.28 13.61 8.24
CA GLY A 162 27.11 13.95 9.40
C GLY A 162 26.58 13.54 10.77
N THR A 163 25.37 13.00 10.86
CA THR A 163 24.80 12.45 12.08
C THR A 163 25.42 11.10 12.42
N LYS A 164 25.70 10.87 13.71
CA LYS A 164 26.18 9.58 14.23
C LYS A 164 25.03 8.86 14.93
N ASN A 165 25.14 7.53 15.05
CA ASN A 165 24.21 6.66 15.79
C ASN A 165 22.77 6.63 15.23
N VAL A 166 22.58 7.01 13.97
CA VAL A 166 21.31 6.88 13.26
C VAL A 166 21.54 6.17 11.94
N LEU A 167 20.78 5.12 11.70
CA LEU A 167 20.73 4.39 10.43
C LEU A 167 19.28 4.42 9.93
N LEU A 168 19.10 4.68 8.64
CA LEU A 168 17.82 4.50 7.96
C LEU A 168 18.05 3.66 6.70
N PHE A 169 17.20 2.70 6.51
CA PHE A 169 17.11 1.94 5.26
C PHE A 169 15.68 1.78 4.81
N SER A 170 15.48 1.51 3.54
CA SER A 170 14.17 1.25 2.94
C SER A 170 14.26 0.00 2.08
N LEU A 171 13.32 -0.90 2.23
CA LEU A 171 13.29 -2.21 1.59
C LEU A 171 11.92 -2.45 0.95
N GLY A 172 11.90 -2.99 -0.26
CA GLY A 172 10.69 -3.52 -0.88
C GLY A 172 10.55 -5.00 -0.59
N SER A 173 9.36 -5.44 -0.21
CA SER A 173 9.05 -6.86 0.01
C SER A 173 8.78 -7.61 -1.30
N ASP A 174 8.57 -6.87 -2.37
CA ASP A 174 8.25 -7.34 -3.72
C ASP A 174 9.46 -7.35 -4.68
N GLY A 175 10.63 -6.92 -4.21
CA GLY A 175 11.90 -6.96 -4.96
C GLY A 175 12.45 -5.61 -5.38
#